data_22bd1e812c1eb4d69f9375aae62defb7
#
_entry.id   22bd1e812c1eb4d69f9375aae62defb7
#
_cell.length_a   1.000
_cell.length_b   1.000
_cell.length_c   1.000
_cell.angle_alpha   90.00
_cell.angle_beta   90.00
_cell.angle_gamma   90.00
#
_symmetry.space_group_name_H-M   'P 1'
#
loop_
_entity.id
_entity.type
_entity.pdbx_description
1 polymer ?
#
loop_
_entity_poly.entity_id
_entity_poly.type
_entity_poly.pdbx_seq_one_letter_code
_entity_poly.pdbx_strand_id
1 'polypeptide(L)'
;PAATFWPYIRWFHRPARGIMVATDTVRAQLRAQGLVNLRHWSRGVDLSAFSPLTEPPELFLNLPRPIQLYVGRVAVEKNVEAFLESRHPGSKVVVGDGPALDRLEKAYPEAHFLGSKTGRDLAACYAGADVFVFPSKTDTFGLVMIEALACGTPVAAYPVQGPLDILTPQTGVMANSLHDAIAAALRLNRDDCAAHGARFTWEASARQFLSALACETAGAIAA
;
A
#
# COMPACT_ATOMS: atom_id res chain seq x y z
N PRO A 1 -10.34 15.71 -24.00
CA PRO A 1 -10.67 14.42 -23.39
C PRO A 1 -11.32 14.53 -22.00
N ALA A 2 -10.86 15.45 -21.10
CA ALA A 2 -11.48 15.60 -19.78
C ALA A 2 -12.90 16.17 -19.84
N ALA A 3 -13.21 17.01 -20.81
CA ALA A 3 -14.51 17.65 -20.97
C ALA A 3 -15.66 16.65 -21.25
N THR A 4 -15.38 15.52 -21.86
CA THR A 4 -16.35 14.46 -22.17
C THR A 4 -16.32 13.30 -21.20
N PHE A 5 -15.18 13.07 -20.56
CA PHE A 5 -14.95 11.94 -19.64
C PHE A 5 -15.87 11.99 -18.42
N TRP A 6 -15.87 13.08 -17.66
CA TRP A 6 -16.67 13.20 -16.44
C TRP A 6 -18.18 13.22 -16.67
N PRO A 7 -18.72 13.89 -17.71
CA PRO A 7 -20.13 13.75 -18.07
C PRO A 7 -20.55 12.31 -18.38
N TYR A 8 -19.69 11.55 -19.11
CA TYR A 8 -19.92 10.15 -19.39
C TYR A 8 -19.92 9.30 -18.10
N ILE A 9 -18.94 9.46 -17.22
CA ILE A 9 -18.86 8.74 -15.95
C ILE A 9 -20.09 9.02 -15.07
N ARG A 10 -20.53 10.27 -14.97
CA ARG A 10 -21.76 10.62 -14.24
C ARG A 10 -23.00 9.97 -14.84
N TRP A 11 -23.12 10.01 -16.16
CA TRP A 11 -24.23 9.36 -16.86
C TRP A 11 -24.24 7.85 -16.64
N PHE A 12 -23.10 7.20 -16.78
CA PHE A 12 -22.94 5.75 -16.58
C PHE A 12 -23.29 5.31 -15.15
N HIS A 13 -22.85 6.08 -14.15
CA HIS A 13 -23.10 5.77 -12.74
C HIS A 13 -24.43 6.32 -12.20
N ARG A 14 -25.19 7.05 -13.00
CA ARG A 14 -26.47 7.64 -12.56
C ARG A 14 -27.48 6.62 -12.01
N PRO A 15 -27.64 5.41 -12.59
CA PRO A 15 -28.56 4.41 -12.05
C PRO A 15 -27.97 3.64 -10.87
N ALA A 16 -26.68 3.84 -10.53
CA ALA A 16 -26.04 3.09 -9.46
C ALA A 16 -26.56 3.56 -8.10
N ARG A 17 -27.07 2.62 -7.29
CA ARG A 17 -27.53 2.89 -5.93
C ARG A 17 -26.37 3.16 -4.97
N GLY A 18 -25.18 2.58 -5.23
CA GLY A 18 -23.95 2.82 -4.50
C GLY A 18 -22.73 2.69 -5.39
N ILE A 19 -21.74 3.55 -5.18
CA ILE A 19 -20.44 3.51 -5.85
C ILE A 19 -19.39 3.23 -4.79
N MET A 20 -18.73 2.07 -4.86
CA MET A 20 -17.72 1.65 -3.89
C MET A 20 -16.41 2.36 -4.15
N VAL A 21 -15.85 2.98 -3.12
CA VAL A 21 -14.58 3.70 -3.17
C VAL A 21 -13.67 3.26 -2.03
N ALA A 22 -12.39 3.05 -2.34
CA ALA A 22 -11.47 2.44 -1.40
C ALA A 22 -10.85 3.44 -0.42
N THR A 23 -10.82 4.73 -0.75
CA THR A 23 -10.15 5.76 0.07
C THR A 23 -10.98 7.04 0.16
N ASP A 24 -10.73 7.81 1.22
CA ASP A 24 -11.41 9.08 1.44
C ASP A 24 -10.97 10.14 0.42
N THR A 25 -9.72 10.11 -0.02
CA THR A 25 -9.22 11.00 -1.07
C THR A 25 -9.94 10.76 -2.39
N VAL A 26 -10.07 9.50 -2.84
CA VAL A 26 -10.85 9.16 -4.05
C VAL A 26 -12.32 9.57 -3.87
N ARG A 27 -12.90 9.33 -2.70
CA ARG A 27 -14.28 9.72 -2.39
C ARG A 27 -14.49 11.23 -2.54
N ALA A 28 -13.58 12.04 -1.99
CA ALA A 28 -13.62 13.49 -2.11
C ALA A 28 -13.49 13.96 -3.58
N GLN A 29 -12.56 13.37 -4.33
CA GLN A 29 -12.36 13.67 -5.74
C GLN A 29 -13.59 13.35 -6.58
N LEU A 30 -14.19 12.18 -6.39
CA LEU A 30 -15.40 11.78 -7.13
C LEU A 30 -16.62 12.64 -6.75
N ARG A 31 -16.72 13.01 -5.46
CA ARG A 31 -17.77 13.95 -5.01
C ARG A 31 -17.61 15.32 -5.65
N ALA A 32 -16.40 15.85 -5.75
CA ALA A 32 -16.11 17.10 -6.44
C ALA A 32 -16.46 17.05 -7.94
N GLN A 33 -16.45 15.85 -8.53
CA GLN A 33 -16.91 15.63 -9.92
C GLN A 33 -18.43 15.38 -10.02
N GLY A 34 -19.18 15.55 -8.94
CA GLY A 34 -20.65 15.44 -8.94
C GLY A 34 -21.18 14.00 -8.86
N LEU A 35 -20.34 13.01 -8.49
CA LEU A 35 -20.83 11.68 -8.19
C LEU A 35 -21.37 11.64 -6.75
N VAL A 36 -22.52 11.00 -6.59
CA VAL A 36 -23.24 10.83 -5.32
C VAL A 36 -23.30 9.34 -4.93
N ASN A 37 -23.84 9.03 -3.77
CA ASN A 37 -23.99 7.66 -3.27
C ASN A 37 -22.65 6.91 -3.15
N LEU A 38 -21.57 7.62 -2.81
CA LEU A 38 -20.25 7.04 -2.62
C LEU A 38 -20.20 6.27 -1.28
N ARG A 39 -19.84 4.99 -1.31
CA ARG A 39 -19.75 4.08 -0.17
C ARG A 39 -18.31 3.68 0.05
N HIS A 40 -17.86 3.72 1.30
CA HIS A 40 -16.50 3.27 1.64
C HIS A 40 -16.42 1.74 1.60
N TRP A 41 -15.40 1.23 0.93
CA TRP A 41 -15.07 -0.18 0.87
C TRP A 41 -13.55 -0.36 0.78
N SER A 42 -12.92 -0.58 1.92
CA SER A 42 -11.48 -0.79 2.02
C SER A 42 -11.07 -2.17 1.48
N ARG A 43 -9.77 -2.40 1.48
CA ARG A 43 -9.16 -3.70 1.19
C ARG A 43 -8.84 -4.41 2.50
N GLY A 44 -8.58 -5.72 2.42
CA GLY A 44 -8.13 -6.53 3.53
C GLY A 44 -6.77 -7.16 3.28
N VAL A 45 -6.13 -7.58 4.36
CA VAL A 45 -4.94 -8.42 4.38
C VAL A 45 -5.25 -9.71 5.15
N ASP A 46 -4.62 -10.80 4.76
CA ASP A 46 -4.72 -12.08 5.48
C ASP A 46 -3.75 -12.08 6.67
N LEU A 47 -4.29 -11.82 7.87
CA LEU A 47 -3.51 -11.78 9.10
C LEU A 47 -2.99 -13.16 9.55
N SER A 48 -3.48 -14.27 8.95
CA SER A 48 -2.93 -15.59 9.21
C SER A 48 -1.59 -15.82 8.48
N ALA A 49 -1.39 -15.13 7.36
CA ALA A 49 -0.17 -15.17 6.58
C ALA A 49 0.77 -14.01 6.95
N PHE A 50 0.23 -12.78 7.07
CA PHE A 50 0.99 -11.55 7.33
C PHE A 50 0.97 -11.23 8.82
N SER A 51 2.08 -11.51 9.50
CA SER A 51 2.22 -11.36 10.95
C SER A 51 3.64 -10.91 11.32
N PRO A 52 3.81 -10.09 12.37
CA PRO A 52 5.13 -9.74 12.90
C PRO A 52 5.94 -10.94 13.41
N LEU A 53 5.24 -12.06 13.69
CA LEU A 53 5.85 -13.30 14.18
C LEU A 53 6.38 -14.21 13.06
N THR A 54 6.25 -13.81 11.79
CA THR A 54 6.77 -14.56 10.67
C THR A 54 8.31 -14.52 10.67
N GLU A 55 8.94 -15.68 10.60
CA GLU A 55 10.40 -15.78 10.55
C GLU A 55 10.94 -15.09 9.28
N PRO A 56 11.98 -14.25 9.41
CA PRO A 56 12.59 -13.57 8.27
C PRO A 56 13.31 -14.57 7.35
N PRO A 57 13.51 -14.23 6.06
CA PRO A 57 14.33 -15.03 5.17
C PRO A 57 15.75 -15.15 5.69
N GLU A 58 16.38 -16.33 5.55
CA GLU A 58 17.77 -16.58 5.99
C GLU A 58 18.75 -15.52 5.42
N LEU A 59 18.55 -15.10 4.17
CA LEU A 59 19.34 -14.04 3.57
C LEU A 59 19.38 -12.77 4.43
N PHE A 60 18.26 -12.37 5.06
CA PHE A 60 18.18 -11.14 5.85
C PHE A 60 19.01 -11.18 7.13
N LEU A 61 19.34 -12.38 7.63
CA LEU A 61 20.20 -12.55 8.82
C LEU A 61 21.63 -12.10 8.56
N ASN A 62 22.05 -12.13 7.29
CA ASN A 62 23.43 -11.84 6.87
C ASN A 62 23.57 -10.46 6.18
N LEU A 63 22.48 -9.74 5.97
CA LEU A 63 22.51 -8.42 5.32
C LEU A 63 22.80 -7.29 6.32
N PRO A 64 23.63 -6.30 5.93
CA PRO A 64 23.79 -5.06 6.67
C PRO A 64 22.46 -4.36 6.93
N ARG A 65 22.21 -4.01 8.19
CA ARG A 65 21.00 -3.26 8.57
C ARG A 65 21.20 -1.74 8.46
N PRO A 66 20.13 -0.97 8.26
CA PRO A 66 18.73 -1.41 8.15
C PRO A 66 18.43 -2.07 6.80
N ILE A 67 17.53 -3.06 6.80
CA ILE A 67 17.00 -3.67 5.59
C ILE A 67 15.81 -2.83 5.09
N GLN A 68 15.99 -2.23 3.93
CA GLN A 68 15.00 -1.42 3.24
C GLN A 68 14.33 -2.29 2.18
N LEU A 69 13.04 -2.48 2.26
CA LEU A 69 12.28 -3.39 1.40
C LEU A 69 11.38 -2.62 0.43
N TYR A 70 11.44 -2.97 -0.83
CA TYR A 70 10.41 -2.66 -1.83
C TYR A 70 9.68 -3.94 -2.21
N VAL A 71 8.35 -3.86 -2.35
CA VAL A 71 7.50 -4.93 -2.88
C VAL A 71 6.57 -4.38 -3.93
N GLY A 72 6.52 -5.03 -5.08
CA GLY A 72 5.59 -4.67 -6.14
C GLY A 72 6.13 -4.93 -7.55
N ARG A 73 5.35 -4.54 -8.55
CA ARG A 73 5.77 -4.62 -9.95
C ARG A 73 7.00 -3.75 -10.19
N VAL A 74 8.04 -4.33 -10.78
CA VAL A 74 9.28 -3.62 -11.11
C VAL A 74 9.10 -2.92 -12.47
N ALA A 75 8.55 -1.70 -12.43
CA ALA A 75 8.20 -0.94 -13.61
C ALA A 75 8.41 0.57 -13.37
N VAL A 76 8.52 1.33 -14.46
CA VAL A 76 8.85 2.77 -14.42
C VAL A 76 7.82 3.56 -13.59
N GLU A 77 6.54 3.26 -13.75
CA GLU A 77 5.46 3.93 -13.03
C GLU A 77 5.49 3.69 -11.51
N LYS A 78 6.19 2.63 -11.05
CA LYS A 78 6.38 2.34 -9.62
C LYS A 78 7.58 3.05 -9.02
N ASN A 79 8.38 3.73 -9.85
CA ASN A 79 9.47 4.59 -9.41
C ASN A 79 10.52 3.88 -8.52
N VAL A 80 10.77 2.59 -8.79
CA VAL A 80 11.70 1.75 -8.01
C VAL A 80 13.11 2.32 -8.02
N GLU A 81 13.50 2.97 -9.13
CA GLU A 81 14.80 3.60 -9.29
C GLU A 81 15.06 4.69 -8.22
N ALA A 82 14.05 5.50 -7.89
CA ALA A 82 14.19 6.50 -6.82
C ALA A 82 14.44 5.87 -5.43
N PHE A 83 13.94 4.66 -5.19
CA PHE A 83 14.30 3.89 -3.98
C PHE A 83 15.75 3.42 -4.06
N LEU A 84 16.17 2.85 -5.19
CA LEU A 84 17.54 2.36 -5.38
C LEU A 84 18.58 3.48 -5.33
N GLU A 85 18.23 4.68 -5.79
CA GLU A 85 19.07 5.89 -5.71
C GLU A 85 19.10 6.54 -4.32
N SER A 86 18.19 6.15 -3.42
CA SER A 86 18.18 6.72 -2.06
C SER A 86 19.51 6.43 -1.34
N ARG A 87 20.12 7.48 -0.75
CA ARG A 87 21.45 7.37 -0.13
C ARG A 87 21.45 6.90 1.32
N HIS A 88 20.31 6.37 1.80
CA HIS A 88 20.26 5.84 3.15
C HIS A 88 21.11 4.56 3.25
N PRO A 89 21.97 4.44 4.27
CA PRO A 89 22.81 3.25 4.46
C PRO A 89 21.97 1.99 4.76
N GLY A 90 22.58 0.82 4.62
CA GLY A 90 21.93 -0.48 4.82
C GLY A 90 21.66 -1.20 3.50
N SER A 91 20.94 -2.30 3.57
CA SER A 91 20.67 -3.17 2.43
C SER A 91 19.35 -2.83 1.75
N LYS A 92 19.36 -2.76 0.42
CA LYS A 92 18.15 -2.57 -0.39
C LYS A 92 17.70 -3.90 -0.96
N VAL A 93 16.46 -4.25 -0.69
CA VAL A 93 15.84 -5.49 -1.16
C VAL A 93 14.62 -5.16 -2.00
N VAL A 94 14.55 -5.77 -3.18
CA VAL A 94 13.44 -5.63 -4.14
C VAL A 94 12.76 -6.99 -4.29
N VAL A 95 11.47 -7.05 -3.97
CA VAL A 95 10.61 -8.21 -4.19
C VAL A 95 9.58 -7.88 -5.26
N GLY A 96 9.57 -8.67 -6.32
CA GLY A 96 8.66 -8.49 -7.43
C GLY A 96 9.31 -8.77 -8.76
N ASP A 97 8.53 -8.57 -9.82
CA ASP A 97 8.93 -8.79 -11.20
C ASP A 97 8.35 -7.68 -12.07
N GLY A 98 8.91 -7.52 -13.26
CA GLY A 98 8.39 -6.54 -14.22
C GLY A 98 9.40 -6.10 -15.29
N PRO A 99 8.94 -5.28 -16.22
CA PRO A 99 9.71 -4.95 -17.43
C PRO A 99 11.00 -4.15 -17.17
N ALA A 100 11.18 -3.58 -15.97
CA ALA A 100 12.39 -2.85 -15.62
C ALA A 100 13.40 -3.69 -14.83
N LEU A 101 13.10 -4.95 -14.48
CA LEU A 101 13.91 -5.79 -13.59
C LEU A 101 15.33 -5.94 -14.11
N ASP A 102 15.53 -6.50 -15.30
CA ASP A 102 16.86 -6.76 -15.87
C ASP A 102 17.74 -5.50 -15.97
N ARG A 103 17.11 -4.36 -16.26
CA ARG A 103 17.81 -3.08 -16.32
C ARG A 103 18.28 -2.62 -14.96
N LEU A 104 17.40 -2.74 -13.94
CA LEU A 104 17.71 -2.30 -12.58
C LEU A 104 18.70 -3.22 -11.89
N GLU A 105 18.64 -4.54 -12.09
CA GLU A 105 19.64 -5.48 -11.59
C GLU A 105 21.06 -5.15 -12.10
N LYS A 106 21.17 -4.83 -13.39
CA LYS A 106 22.45 -4.42 -13.98
C LYS A 106 22.95 -3.06 -13.49
N ALA A 107 22.03 -2.12 -13.25
CA ALA A 107 22.37 -0.77 -12.84
C ALA A 107 22.70 -0.65 -11.34
N TYR A 108 22.13 -1.55 -10.50
CA TYR A 108 22.26 -1.53 -9.03
C TYR A 108 22.67 -2.93 -8.51
N PRO A 109 23.87 -3.41 -8.84
CA PRO A 109 24.33 -4.77 -8.46
C PRO A 109 24.48 -4.97 -6.96
N GLU A 110 24.51 -3.90 -6.17
CA GLU A 110 24.54 -3.93 -4.71
C GLU A 110 23.16 -4.16 -4.08
N ALA A 111 22.08 -4.03 -4.83
CA ALA A 111 20.74 -4.32 -4.36
C ALA A 111 20.36 -5.79 -4.54
N HIS A 112 19.53 -6.32 -3.65
CA HIS A 112 19.12 -7.71 -3.67
C HIS A 112 17.76 -7.86 -4.31
N PHE A 113 17.70 -8.44 -5.50
CA PHE A 113 16.45 -8.72 -6.21
C PHE A 113 16.04 -10.18 -5.97
N LEU A 114 14.89 -10.40 -5.36
CA LEU A 114 14.43 -11.73 -4.94
C LEU A 114 13.35 -12.33 -5.84
N GLY A 115 13.00 -11.63 -6.93
CA GLY A 115 11.90 -12.03 -7.79
C GLY A 115 10.54 -11.93 -7.07
N SER A 116 9.50 -12.46 -7.71
CA SER A 116 8.15 -12.48 -7.14
C SER A 116 8.05 -13.44 -5.95
N LYS A 117 7.42 -13.00 -4.86
CA LYS A 117 7.10 -13.78 -3.67
C LYS A 117 5.61 -13.68 -3.36
N THR A 118 5.04 -14.69 -2.72
CA THR A 118 3.63 -14.72 -2.33
C THR A 118 3.47 -15.39 -0.96
N GLY A 119 2.30 -15.21 -0.32
CA GLY A 119 1.96 -15.90 0.93
C GLY A 119 3.01 -15.70 2.02
N ARG A 120 3.43 -16.77 2.65
CA ARG A 120 4.39 -16.76 3.78
C ARG A 120 5.77 -16.22 3.39
N ASP A 121 6.26 -16.51 2.19
CA ASP A 121 7.58 -16.03 1.76
C ASP A 121 7.59 -14.52 1.60
N LEU A 122 6.48 -13.94 1.13
CA LEU A 122 6.31 -12.49 1.05
C LEU A 122 6.18 -11.89 2.46
N ALA A 123 5.38 -12.50 3.33
CA ALA A 123 5.22 -12.05 4.72
C ALA A 123 6.55 -12.08 5.48
N ALA A 124 7.39 -13.10 5.25
CA ALA A 124 8.74 -13.20 5.80
C ALA A 124 9.63 -12.01 5.38
N CYS A 125 9.55 -11.59 4.11
CA CYS A 125 10.28 -10.41 3.65
C CYS A 125 9.82 -9.13 4.37
N TYR A 126 8.51 -8.93 4.56
CA TYR A 126 8.02 -7.79 5.33
C TYR A 126 8.44 -7.85 6.79
N ALA A 127 8.21 -8.97 7.48
CA ALA A 127 8.50 -9.12 8.91
C ALA A 127 10.00 -8.92 9.21
N GLY A 128 10.88 -9.38 8.30
CA GLY A 128 12.34 -9.27 8.42
C GLY A 128 12.91 -7.90 8.07
N ALA A 129 12.16 -7.05 7.36
CA ALA A 129 12.61 -5.71 6.98
C ALA A 129 12.51 -4.72 8.15
N ASP A 130 13.38 -3.70 8.15
CA ASP A 130 13.36 -2.61 9.12
C ASP A 130 12.44 -1.48 8.67
N VAL A 131 12.29 -1.30 7.36
CA VAL A 131 11.39 -0.31 6.75
C VAL A 131 10.91 -0.79 5.39
N PHE A 132 9.62 -0.62 5.13
CA PHE A 132 9.04 -0.79 3.80
C PHE A 132 9.06 0.56 3.07
N VAL A 133 9.64 0.61 1.87
CA VAL A 133 9.73 1.82 1.06
C VAL A 133 8.72 1.77 -0.07
N PHE A 134 7.82 2.75 -0.11
CA PHE A 134 6.79 2.89 -1.13
C PHE A 134 7.08 4.12 -2.02
N PRO A 135 7.87 3.95 -3.09
CA PRO A 135 8.34 5.06 -3.92
C PRO A 135 7.34 5.49 -5.00
N SER A 136 6.22 4.77 -5.16
CA SER A 136 5.20 5.08 -6.17
C SER A 136 4.54 6.44 -5.91
N LYS A 137 4.25 7.16 -7.00
CA LYS A 137 3.55 8.46 -6.97
C LYS A 137 2.14 8.39 -7.54
N THR A 138 1.70 7.23 -8.03
CA THR A 138 0.49 7.08 -8.85
C THR A 138 -0.49 6.04 -8.32
N ASP A 139 -0.17 5.33 -7.25
CA ASP A 139 -1.05 4.31 -6.67
C ASP A 139 -2.23 4.94 -5.92
N THR A 140 -3.40 4.32 -6.06
CA THR A 140 -4.64 4.81 -5.43
C THR A 140 -4.89 4.26 -4.04
N PHE A 141 -4.40 3.05 -3.71
CA PHE A 141 -4.54 2.45 -2.38
C PHE A 141 -3.19 1.92 -1.87
N GLY A 142 -2.59 0.94 -2.56
CA GLY A 142 -1.32 0.34 -2.14
C GLY A 142 -1.50 -0.77 -1.09
N LEU A 143 -2.04 -1.93 -1.51
CA LEU A 143 -2.19 -3.13 -0.67
C LEU A 143 -0.90 -3.51 0.06
N VAL A 144 0.23 -3.37 -0.60
CA VAL A 144 1.57 -3.65 -0.06
C VAL A 144 1.90 -2.86 1.21
N MET A 145 1.29 -1.69 1.42
CA MET A 145 1.46 -0.92 2.67
C MET A 145 0.72 -1.58 3.84
N ILE A 146 -0.51 -2.04 3.64
CA ILE A 146 -1.25 -2.72 4.72
C ILE A 146 -0.65 -4.10 5.02
N GLU A 147 -0.05 -4.78 4.05
CA GLU A 147 0.73 -6.01 4.25
C GLU A 147 1.98 -5.74 5.10
N ALA A 148 2.75 -4.70 4.78
CA ALA A 148 3.91 -4.27 5.56
C ALA A 148 3.52 -3.94 7.01
N LEU A 149 2.46 -3.13 7.19
CA LEU A 149 1.96 -2.77 8.51
C LEU A 149 1.48 -3.98 9.31
N ALA A 150 0.77 -4.94 8.68
CA ALA A 150 0.34 -6.18 9.33
C ALA A 150 1.53 -7.00 9.84
N CYS A 151 2.68 -6.93 9.18
CA CYS A 151 3.94 -7.52 9.62
C CYS A 151 4.73 -6.65 10.60
N GLY A 152 4.16 -5.54 11.07
CA GLY A 152 4.83 -4.62 11.99
C GLY A 152 5.93 -3.79 11.34
N THR A 153 5.95 -3.64 10.03
CA THR A 153 7.01 -2.92 9.31
C THR A 153 6.56 -1.51 9.00
N PRO A 154 7.28 -0.48 9.50
CA PRO A 154 6.94 0.92 9.24
C PRO A 154 7.15 1.27 7.78
N VAL A 155 6.40 2.26 7.29
CA VAL A 155 6.37 2.64 5.88
C VAL A 155 7.03 4.00 5.66
N ALA A 156 7.92 4.08 4.67
CA ALA A 156 8.47 5.33 4.13
C ALA A 156 7.90 5.59 2.73
N ALA A 157 7.32 6.77 2.48
CA ALA A 157 6.64 7.06 1.23
C ALA A 157 6.75 8.53 0.81
N TYR A 158 6.36 8.85 -0.42
CA TYR A 158 6.04 10.21 -0.81
C TYR A 158 4.66 10.63 -0.29
N PRO A 159 4.41 11.95 -0.05
CA PRO A 159 3.11 12.46 0.40
C PRO A 159 2.11 12.54 -0.76
N VAL A 160 1.69 11.39 -1.24
CA VAL A 160 0.75 11.22 -2.36
C VAL A 160 -0.46 10.41 -1.93
N GLN A 161 -1.48 10.38 -2.79
CA GLN A 161 -2.64 9.52 -2.60
C GLN A 161 -2.22 8.06 -2.33
N GLY A 162 -2.98 7.32 -1.56
CA GLY A 162 -2.62 6.00 -1.05
C GLY A 162 -1.92 6.12 0.30
N PRO A 163 -0.63 6.54 0.39
CA PRO A 163 0.00 6.83 1.67
C PRO A 163 -0.78 7.78 2.58
N LEU A 164 -1.33 8.88 2.04
CA LEU A 164 -2.15 9.84 2.80
C LEU A 164 -3.45 9.24 3.36
N ASP A 165 -3.99 8.20 2.72
CA ASP A 165 -5.23 7.55 3.14
C ASP A 165 -4.99 6.38 4.13
N ILE A 166 -3.77 5.80 4.15
CA ILE A 166 -3.46 4.59 4.92
C ILE A 166 -2.59 4.89 6.14
N LEU A 167 -1.55 5.73 5.97
CA LEU A 167 -0.54 5.92 7.00
C LEU A 167 -0.99 6.93 8.05
N THR A 168 -0.58 6.66 9.28
CA THR A 168 -0.65 7.61 10.39
C THR A 168 0.76 8.02 10.80
N PRO A 169 0.93 9.11 11.58
CA PRO A 169 2.26 9.51 12.07
C PRO A 169 2.99 8.43 12.88
N GLN A 170 2.26 7.43 13.43
CA GLN A 170 2.80 6.33 14.20
C GLN A 170 3.21 5.12 13.32
N THR A 171 2.77 5.07 12.06
CA THR A 171 2.92 3.88 11.21
C THR A 171 3.69 4.12 9.92
N GLY A 172 3.89 5.38 9.56
CA GLY A 172 4.69 5.72 8.39
C GLY A 172 5.07 7.19 8.34
N VAL A 173 6.10 7.46 7.57
CA VAL A 173 6.60 8.82 7.33
C VAL A 173 6.52 9.14 5.85
N MET A 174 5.94 10.27 5.55
CA MET A 174 5.83 10.79 4.19
C MET A 174 6.70 12.05 4.04
N ALA A 175 7.62 12.05 3.08
CA ALA A 175 8.46 13.20 2.77
C ALA A 175 8.74 13.30 1.26
N ASN A 176 9.13 14.48 0.80
CA ASN A 176 9.57 14.69 -0.59
C ASN A 176 10.91 14.03 -0.91
N SER A 177 11.68 13.67 0.12
CA SER A 177 12.92 12.91 0.06
C SER A 177 12.68 11.51 0.65
N LEU A 178 12.90 10.45 -0.12
CA LEU A 178 12.84 9.09 0.40
C LEU A 178 13.91 8.82 1.45
N HIS A 179 15.09 9.44 1.33
CA HIS A 179 16.14 9.35 2.36
C HIS A 179 15.61 9.80 3.73
N ASP A 180 14.96 10.97 3.78
CA ASP A 180 14.44 11.53 5.03
C ASP A 180 13.24 10.71 5.55
N ALA A 181 12.36 10.25 4.64
CA ALA A 181 11.26 9.38 5.00
C ALA A 181 11.74 8.06 5.62
N ILE A 182 12.76 7.41 5.03
CA ILE A 182 13.36 6.18 5.54
C ILE A 182 13.98 6.42 6.91
N ALA A 183 14.83 7.46 7.03
CA ALA A 183 15.53 7.76 8.29
C ALA A 183 14.55 8.03 9.47
N ALA A 184 13.42 8.65 9.18
CA ALA A 184 12.39 8.91 10.19
C ALA A 184 11.50 7.68 10.45
N ALA A 185 11.13 6.90 9.42
CA ALA A 185 10.30 5.71 9.56
C ALA A 185 10.99 4.61 10.41
N LEU A 186 12.31 4.48 10.31
CA LEU A 186 13.12 3.54 11.12
C LEU A 186 13.03 3.78 12.64
N ARG A 187 12.49 4.91 13.07
CA ARG A 187 12.32 5.25 14.51
C ARG A 187 10.94 4.89 15.04
N LEU A 188 10.02 4.47 14.17
CA LEU A 188 8.64 4.16 14.54
C LEU A 188 8.55 2.82 15.26
N ASN A 189 7.54 2.70 16.13
CA ASN A 189 7.28 1.47 16.87
C ASN A 189 6.61 0.43 15.96
N ARG A 190 7.20 -0.76 15.89
CA ARG A 190 6.67 -1.87 15.07
C ARG A 190 5.34 -2.41 15.60
N ASP A 191 5.10 -2.37 16.91
CA ASP A 191 3.84 -2.80 17.51
C ASP A 191 2.69 -1.88 17.12
N ASP A 192 2.93 -0.56 17.04
CA ASP A 192 1.94 0.40 16.54
C ASP A 192 1.61 0.15 15.07
N CYS A 193 2.63 -0.20 14.26
CA CYS A 193 2.43 -0.58 12.86
C CYS A 193 1.56 -1.83 12.75
N ALA A 194 1.87 -2.88 13.51
CA ALA A 194 1.12 -4.13 13.53
C ALA A 194 -0.33 -3.92 14.00
N ALA A 195 -0.53 -3.16 15.07
CA ALA A 195 -1.86 -2.84 15.58
C ALA A 195 -2.70 -2.06 14.56
N HIS A 196 -2.08 -1.16 13.80
CA HIS A 196 -2.76 -0.45 12.72
C HIS A 196 -3.07 -1.36 11.53
N GLY A 197 -2.11 -2.18 11.09
CA GLY A 197 -2.27 -3.14 10.00
C GLY A 197 -3.36 -4.17 10.28
N ALA A 198 -3.48 -4.62 11.53
CA ALA A 198 -4.52 -5.55 11.99
C ALA A 198 -5.96 -5.04 11.84
N ARG A 199 -6.17 -3.75 11.57
CA ARG A 199 -7.50 -3.17 11.31
C ARG A 199 -7.99 -3.44 9.88
N PHE A 200 -7.08 -3.77 8.96
CA PHE A 200 -7.38 -4.03 7.55
C PHE A 200 -7.58 -5.54 7.33
N THR A 201 -8.72 -6.09 7.79
CA THR A 201 -9.03 -7.50 7.59
C THR A 201 -10.02 -7.70 6.44
N TRP A 202 -10.01 -8.89 5.84
CA TRP A 202 -11.01 -9.27 4.84
C TRP A 202 -12.43 -9.29 5.44
N GLU A 203 -12.58 -9.65 6.73
CA GLU A 203 -13.86 -9.60 7.44
C GLU A 203 -14.36 -8.16 7.60
N ALA A 204 -13.46 -7.21 7.91
CA ALA A 204 -13.83 -5.80 8.00
C ALA A 204 -14.26 -5.26 6.63
N SER A 205 -13.52 -5.61 5.58
CA SER A 205 -13.84 -5.27 4.18
C SER A 205 -15.20 -5.87 3.77
N ALA A 206 -15.45 -7.14 4.06
CA ALA A 206 -16.71 -7.80 3.76
C ALA A 206 -17.89 -7.15 4.50
N ARG A 207 -17.74 -6.83 5.79
CA ARG A 207 -18.79 -6.10 6.55
C ARG A 207 -19.09 -4.73 5.94
N GLN A 208 -18.08 -3.97 5.50
CA GLN A 208 -18.29 -2.69 4.81
C GLN A 208 -19.09 -2.87 3.52
N PHE A 209 -18.73 -3.89 2.73
CA PHE A 209 -19.42 -4.22 1.49
C PHE A 209 -20.89 -4.57 1.75
N LEU A 210 -21.14 -5.50 2.68
CA LEU A 210 -22.50 -5.94 3.03
C LEU A 210 -23.35 -4.81 3.61
N SER A 211 -22.77 -3.95 4.47
CA SER A 211 -23.48 -2.79 5.01
C SER A 211 -23.88 -1.79 3.94
N ALA A 212 -23.04 -1.62 2.92
CA ALA A 212 -23.34 -0.76 1.78
C ALA A 212 -24.47 -1.32 0.91
N LEU A 213 -24.66 -2.65 0.85
CA LEU A 213 -25.80 -3.31 0.18
C LEU A 213 -27.08 -3.25 1.03
N ALA A 214 -26.97 -3.53 2.35
CA ALA A 214 -28.11 -3.63 3.26
C ALA A 214 -28.85 -2.30 3.50
N CYS A 215 -28.15 -1.15 3.38
CA CYS A 215 -28.77 0.18 3.50
C CYS A 215 -29.91 0.44 2.50
N GLU A 216 -30.12 -0.48 1.54
CA GLU A 216 -31.13 -0.34 0.49
C GLU A 216 -32.43 -1.09 0.79
N THR A 217 -32.38 -2.15 1.59
CA THR A 217 -33.58 -2.93 1.92
C THR A 217 -34.50 -2.21 2.90
N ALA A 218 -33.97 -1.33 3.74
CA ALA A 218 -34.78 -0.55 4.69
C ALA A 218 -35.57 0.61 4.03
N GLY A 219 -35.10 1.12 2.88
CA GLY A 219 -35.82 2.18 2.13
C GLY A 219 -36.86 1.66 1.14
N ALA A 220 -36.78 0.38 0.74
CA ALA A 220 -37.69 -0.22 -0.23
C ALA A 220 -38.96 -0.86 0.41
N ILE A 221 -39.00 -0.95 1.75
CA ILE A 221 -40.16 -1.47 2.51
C ILE A 221 -41.08 -0.33 2.98
N ALA A 222 -40.68 0.92 2.82
CA ALA A 222 -41.41 2.11 3.27
C ALA A 222 -42.00 2.95 2.12
N ALA A 223 -42.15 2.41 0.90
CA ALA A 223 -42.75 3.09 -0.25
C ALA A 223 -43.95 2.29 -0.82
#